data_350ebf9ae8cde155521dfa0e82f415da
#
_entry.id   350ebf9ae8cde155521dfa0e82f415da
#
_cell.length_a   1.000
_cell.length_b   1.000
_cell.length_c   1.000
_cell.angle_alpha   90.00
_cell.angle_beta   90.00
_cell.angle_gamma   90.00
#
_symmetry.space_group_name_H-M   'P 1'
#
loop_
_entity.id
_entity.type
_entity.pdbx_description
1 polymer ?
#
loop_
_entity_poly.entity_id
_entity_poly.type
_entity_poly.pdbx_seq_one_letter_code
_entity_poly.pdbx_strand_id
1 'polypeptide(L)'
;MSEPRTLPIPIPKEEIEQFCQRHHIRKLSLFGSVLRDDFTGESDIDFLVEFEPGKTPGYFKIVSMEMELSELLEGRKIDLRTPNELSVYFRDRVMAEAVVQYDSN
;
A
#
# COMPACT_ATOMS: atom_id res chain seq x y z
N MET A 1 3.84 -25.11 10.45
CA MET A 1 3.29 -23.73 10.52
C MET A 1 4.13 -22.81 9.66
N SER A 2 3.47 -22.10 8.79
CA SER A 2 4.20 -21.16 7.95
C SER A 2 4.49 -19.88 8.71
N GLU A 3 5.69 -19.36 8.55
CA GLU A 3 6.05 -18.10 9.14
C GLU A 3 5.50 -16.94 8.31
N PRO A 4 5.20 -15.81 8.94
CA PRO A 4 4.79 -14.64 8.18
C PRO A 4 5.93 -14.20 7.26
N ARG A 5 5.57 -13.69 6.09
CA ARG A 5 6.55 -13.20 5.14
C ARG A 5 7.33 -12.04 5.76
N THR A 6 8.64 -12.12 5.71
CA THR A 6 9.50 -11.04 6.17
C THR A 6 9.61 -10.01 5.06
N LEU A 7 9.18 -8.78 5.36
CA LEU A 7 9.30 -7.67 4.42
C LEU A 7 10.66 -6.99 4.58
N PRO A 8 11.21 -6.44 3.49
CA PRO A 8 12.53 -5.79 3.56
C PRO A 8 12.53 -4.44 4.26
N ILE A 9 11.35 -3.97 4.71
CA ILE A 9 11.21 -2.69 5.39
C ILE A 9 10.33 -2.86 6.62
N PRO A 10 10.57 -2.07 7.69
CA PRO A 10 9.67 -2.09 8.84
C PRO A 10 8.36 -1.37 8.50
N ILE A 11 7.25 -1.96 8.89
CA ILE A 11 5.92 -1.38 8.70
C ILE A 11 5.36 -1.02 10.08
N PRO A 12 5.18 0.27 10.39
CA PRO A 12 4.63 0.70 11.69
C PRO A 12 3.13 0.45 11.73
N LYS A 13 2.76 -0.71 12.26
CA LYS A 13 1.41 -1.24 12.14
C LYS A 13 0.34 -0.32 12.72
N GLU A 14 0.57 0.23 13.92
CA GLU A 14 -0.41 1.10 14.55
C GLU A 14 -0.61 2.40 13.78
N GLU A 15 0.47 3.00 13.31
CA GLU A 15 0.43 4.24 12.54
C GLU A 15 -0.25 4.02 11.20
N ILE A 16 -0.02 2.88 10.57
CA ILE A 16 -0.67 2.51 9.32
C ILE A 16 -2.18 2.36 9.55
N GLU A 17 -2.57 1.71 10.63
CA GLU A 17 -3.98 1.55 10.98
C GLU A 17 -4.67 2.90 11.16
N GLN A 18 -4.04 3.80 11.93
CA GLN A 18 -4.58 5.14 12.14
C GLN A 18 -4.67 5.93 10.84
N PHE A 19 -3.65 5.82 10.00
CA PHE A 19 -3.66 6.44 8.68
C PHE A 19 -4.84 5.97 7.84
N CYS A 20 -5.06 4.65 7.81
CA CYS A 20 -6.16 4.07 7.04
C CYS A 20 -7.51 4.53 7.57
N GLN A 21 -7.67 4.58 8.89
CA GLN A 21 -8.93 5.01 9.49
C GLN A 21 -9.24 6.48 9.17
N ARG A 22 -8.21 7.34 9.24
CA ARG A 22 -8.39 8.76 8.95
C ARG A 22 -8.77 9.03 7.50
N HIS A 23 -8.31 8.19 6.59
CA HIS A 23 -8.51 8.41 5.16
C HIS A 23 -9.60 7.52 4.56
N HIS A 24 -10.38 6.86 5.40
CA HIS A 24 -11.49 5.98 4.96
C HIS A 24 -11.01 4.88 4.02
N ILE A 25 -9.84 4.34 4.31
CA ILE A 25 -9.30 3.21 3.56
C ILE A 25 -9.93 1.92 4.10
N ARG A 26 -10.45 1.11 3.18
CA ARG A 26 -11.01 -0.19 3.53
C ARG A 26 -9.93 -1.26 3.59
N LYS A 27 -8.96 -1.19 2.68
CA LYS A 27 -7.90 -2.18 2.59
C LYS A 27 -6.64 -1.55 2.03
N LEU A 28 -5.50 -1.86 2.61
CA LEU A 28 -4.19 -1.38 2.15
C LEU A 28 -3.25 -2.56 2.07
N SER A 29 -2.61 -2.74 0.92
CA SER A 29 -1.71 -3.87 0.67
C SER A 29 -0.42 -3.40 0.03
N LEU A 30 0.64 -4.17 0.22
CA LEU A 30 1.90 -3.96 -0.50
C LEU A 30 1.93 -4.82 -1.75
N PHE A 31 2.47 -4.29 -2.83
CA PHE A 31 2.66 -5.06 -4.05
C PHE A 31 3.90 -4.54 -4.79
N GLY A 32 4.26 -5.21 -5.88
CA GLY A 32 5.35 -4.77 -6.72
C GLY A 32 6.73 -5.11 -6.18
N SER A 33 7.68 -4.20 -6.38
CA SER A 33 9.11 -4.48 -6.13
C SER A 33 9.43 -4.83 -4.68
N VAL A 34 8.69 -4.31 -3.72
CA VAL A 34 8.93 -4.62 -2.30
C VAL A 34 8.76 -6.10 -1.99
N LEU A 35 8.03 -6.83 -2.84
CA LEU A 35 7.81 -8.26 -2.68
C LEU A 35 8.82 -9.11 -3.47
N ARG A 36 9.77 -8.47 -4.14
CA ARG A 36 10.75 -9.14 -4.99
C ARG A 36 12.14 -9.09 -4.37
N ASP A 37 13.00 -10.00 -4.82
CA ASP A 37 14.37 -10.09 -4.32
C ASP A 37 15.25 -8.92 -4.78
N ASP A 38 14.85 -8.22 -5.83
CA ASP A 38 15.61 -7.10 -6.38
C ASP A 38 15.25 -5.75 -5.75
N PHE A 39 14.45 -5.76 -4.69
CA PHE A 39 14.12 -4.53 -3.98
C PHE A 39 15.36 -3.93 -3.32
N THR A 40 15.58 -2.63 -3.53
CA THR A 40 16.74 -1.92 -2.97
C THR A 40 16.28 -0.75 -2.12
N GLY A 41 17.23 -0.08 -1.46
CA GLY A 41 16.93 1.12 -0.68
C GLY A 41 16.43 2.29 -1.50
N GLU A 42 16.60 2.24 -2.82
CA GLU A 42 16.14 3.29 -3.73
C GLU A 42 14.84 2.92 -4.44
N SER A 43 14.36 1.70 -4.26
CA SER A 43 13.12 1.25 -4.88
C SER A 43 11.91 1.95 -4.26
N ASP A 44 10.92 2.28 -5.10
CA ASP A 44 9.65 2.82 -4.61
C ASP A 44 8.87 1.72 -3.90
N ILE A 45 8.07 2.13 -2.93
CA ILE A 45 7.17 1.21 -2.24
C ILE A 45 5.78 1.37 -2.85
N ASP A 46 5.27 0.30 -3.46
CA ASP A 46 3.97 0.31 -4.11
C ASP A 46 2.90 -0.20 -3.16
N PHE A 47 1.89 0.63 -2.91
CA PHE A 47 0.72 0.24 -2.12
C PHE A 47 -0.51 0.17 -3.01
N LEU A 48 -1.30 -0.86 -2.79
CA LEU A 48 -2.61 -1.01 -3.40
C LEU A 48 -3.64 -0.58 -2.36
N VAL A 49 -4.42 0.45 -2.67
CA VAL A 49 -5.37 1.04 -1.73
C VAL A 49 -6.79 0.90 -2.24
N GLU A 50 -7.68 0.41 -1.37
CA GLU A 50 -9.11 0.34 -1.64
C GLU A 50 -9.82 1.20 -0.61
N PHE A 51 -10.63 2.14 -1.07
CA PHE A 51 -11.35 3.05 -0.20
C PHE A 51 -12.75 2.54 0.11
N GLU A 52 -13.34 3.02 1.20
CA GLU A 52 -14.73 2.75 1.50
C GLU A 52 -15.62 3.32 0.38
N PRO A 53 -16.78 2.72 0.12
CA PRO A 53 -17.65 3.20 -0.96
C PRO A 53 -17.94 4.69 -0.84
N GLY A 54 -17.77 5.42 -1.94
CA GLY A 54 -18.02 6.85 -1.98
C GLY A 54 -16.95 7.72 -1.33
N LYS A 55 -15.84 7.12 -0.87
CA LYS A 55 -14.79 7.85 -0.16
C LYS A 55 -13.48 7.97 -0.95
N THR A 56 -13.48 7.58 -2.21
CA THR A 56 -12.28 7.69 -3.04
C THR A 56 -11.91 9.16 -3.26
N PRO A 57 -10.71 9.59 -2.84
CA PRO A 57 -10.34 11.01 -2.94
C PRO A 57 -9.85 11.37 -4.34
N GLY A 58 -9.70 12.67 -4.58
CA GLY A 58 -9.11 13.15 -5.82
C GLY A 58 -7.59 13.03 -5.82
N TYR A 59 -7.00 13.39 -6.94
CA TYR A 59 -5.56 13.23 -7.18
C TYR A 59 -4.69 13.93 -6.13
N PHE A 60 -4.99 15.20 -5.82
CA PHE A 60 -4.15 15.95 -4.87
C PHE A 60 -4.17 15.33 -3.48
N LYS A 61 -5.31 14.78 -3.08
CA LYS A 61 -5.42 14.09 -1.80
C LYS A 61 -4.57 12.83 -1.80
N ILE A 62 -4.56 12.10 -2.91
CA ILE A 62 -3.72 10.90 -3.05
C ILE A 62 -2.24 11.25 -2.88
N VAL A 63 -1.79 12.34 -3.52
CA VAL A 63 -0.40 12.79 -3.39
C VAL A 63 -0.08 13.14 -1.93
N SER A 64 -0.98 13.83 -1.25
CA SER A 64 -0.82 14.16 0.15
C SER A 64 -0.69 12.90 1.02
N MET A 65 -1.49 11.88 0.72
CA MET A 65 -1.44 10.60 1.43
C MET A 65 -0.12 9.88 1.19
N GLU A 66 0.40 9.93 -0.04
CA GLU A 66 1.71 9.35 -0.34
C GLU A 66 2.81 10.00 0.49
N MET A 67 2.75 11.33 0.65
CA MET A 67 3.72 12.05 1.46
C MET A 67 3.62 11.67 2.94
N GLU A 68 2.41 11.51 3.44
CA GLU A 68 2.20 11.08 4.82
C GLU A 68 2.73 9.66 5.07
N LEU A 69 2.45 8.73 4.15
CA LEU A 69 2.99 7.38 4.24
C LEU A 69 4.51 7.38 4.16
N SER A 70 5.08 8.24 3.31
CA SER A 70 6.53 8.35 3.20
C SER A 70 7.16 8.70 4.55
N GLU A 71 6.56 9.63 5.28
CA GLU A 71 7.06 10.00 6.61
C GLU A 71 6.99 8.82 7.58
N LEU A 72 5.93 8.02 7.50
CA LEU A 72 5.77 6.83 8.35
C LEU A 72 6.79 5.76 8.01
N LEU A 73 7.29 5.75 6.78
CA LEU A 73 8.21 4.72 6.28
C LEU A 73 9.61 5.27 6.05
N GLU A 74 10.03 6.18 6.92
CA GLU A 74 11.40 6.69 6.97
C GLU A 74 11.84 7.45 5.71
N GLY A 75 10.90 8.15 5.08
CA GLY A 75 11.21 8.98 3.92
C GLY A 75 11.28 8.23 2.60
N ARG A 76 10.85 6.97 2.58
CA ARG A 76 10.84 6.18 1.34
C ARG A 76 9.80 6.72 0.37
N LYS A 77 10.09 6.63 -0.91
CA LYS A 77 9.14 7.07 -1.93
C LYS A 77 7.98 6.10 -2.03
N ILE A 78 6.77 6.63 -1.96
CA ILE A 78 5.53 5.84 -1.91
C ILE A 78 4.73 6.07 -3.19
N ASP A 79 4.17 5.00 -3.72
CA ASP A 79 3.27 5.04 -4.87
C ASP A 79 1.96 4.37 -4.47
N LEU A 80 0.87 5.14 -4.40
CA LEU A 80 -0.46 4.63 -4.07
C LEU A 80 -1.26 4.40 -5.35
N ARG A 81 -1.74 3.18 -5.52
CA ARG A 81 -2.55 2.80 -6.67
C ARG A 81 -3.86 2.17 -6.23
N THR A 82 -4.93 2.49 -6.93
CA THR A 82 -6.19 1.77 -6.73
C THR A 82 -6.26 0.59 -7.73
N PRO A 83 -7.07 -0.44 -7.45
CA PRO A 83 -7.20 -1.56 -8.39
C PRO A 83 -7.62 -1.13 -9.79
N ASN A 84 -8.44 -0.08 -9.89
CA ASN A 84 -8.92 0.40 -11.19
C ASN A 84 -7.82 1.03 -12.05
N GLU A 85 -6.72 1.46 -11.43
CA GLU A 85 -5.58 2.02 -12.16
C GLU A 85 -4.68 0.94 -12.76
N LEU A 86 -4.84 -0.30 -12.33
CA LEU A 86 -4.05 -1.41 -12.83
C LEU A 86 -4.62 -1.91 -14.15
N SER A 87 -3.74 -2.33 -15.06
CA SER A 87 -4.17 -2.95 -16.31
C SER A 87 -5.02 -4.19 -16.03
N VAL A 88 -6.11 -4.36 -16.79
CA VAL A 88 -6.97 -5.53 -16.63
C VAL A 88 -6.22 -6.84 -16.88
N TYR A 89 -5.11 -6.79 -17.63
CA TYR A 89 -4.36 -7.98 -17.97
C TYR A 89 -3.58 -8.56 -16.79
N PHE A 90 -3.25 -7.76 -15.78
CA PHE A 90 -2.50 -8.26 -14.64
C PHE A 90 -3.09 -7.84 -13.28
N ARG A 91 -4.25 -7.18 -13.29
CA ARG A 91 -4.90 -6.75 -12.04
C ARG A 91 -5.12 -7.91 -11.07
N ASP A 92 -5.71 -9.00 -11.56
CA ASP A 92 -6.02 -10.16 -10.71
C ASP A 92 -4.75 -10.77 -10.12
N ARG A 93 -3.68 -10.79 -10.90
CA ARG A 93 -2.40 -11.31 -10.45
C ARG A 93 -1.82 -10.45 -9.34
N VAL A 94 -1.84 -9.13 -9.53
CA VAL A 94 -1.33 -8.20 -8.52
C VAL A 94 -2.13 -8.35 -7.22
N MET A 95 -3.46 -8.41 -7.32
CA MET A 95 -4.31 -8.54 -6.15
C MET A 95 -4.09 -9.86 -5.43
N ALA A 96 -3.82 -10.92 -6.16
CA ALA A 96 -3.55 -12.24 -5.57
C ALA A 96 -2.19 -12.29 -4.85
N GLU A 97 -1.20 -11.55 -5.35
CA GLU A 97 0.14 -11.54 -4.78
C GLU A 97 0.33 -10.48 -3.69
N ALA A 98 -0.56 -9.51 -3.61
CA ALA A 98 -0.44 -8.39 -2.66
C ALA A 98 -0.47 -8.89 -1.21
N VAL A 99 0.34 -8.25 -0.37
CA VAL A 99 0.42 -8.58 1.06
C VAL A 99 -0.34 -7.53 1.85
N VAL A 100 -1.44 -7.93 2.46
CA VAL A 100 -2.35 -7.02 3.18
C VAL A 100 -1.67 -6.45 4.42
N GLN A 101 -1.71 -5.12 4.55
CA GLN A 101 -1.20 -4.42 5.74
C GLN A 101 -2.34 -3.92 6.63
N TYR A 102 -3.50 -3.65 6.05
CA TYR A 102 -4.68 -3.21 6.79
C TYR A 102 -5.94 -3.68 6.07
N ASP A 103 -6.89 -4.18 6.82
CA ASP A 103 -8.18 -4.60 6.29
C ASP A 103 -9.22 -4.31 7.37
N SER A 104 -10.22 -3.48 7.03
CA SER A 104 -11.24 -3.06 7.99
C SER A 104 -12.36 -4.08 8.18
N ASN A 105 -12.34 -5.16 7.43
CA ASN A 105 -13.36 -6.21 7.59
C ASN A 105 -13.10 -7.06 8.81
#